data_744b4e599f5a061a87c8dbb08868e10b
#
_entry.id   744b4e599f5a061a87c8dbb08868e10b
#
_cell.length_a   1.000
_cell.length_b   1.000
_cell.length_c   1.000
_cell.angle_alpha   90.00
_cell.angle_beta   90.00
_cell.angle_gamma   90.00
#
_symmetry.space_group_name_H-M   'P 1'
#
loop_
_entity.id
_entity.type
_entity.pdbx_description
1 polymer ?
#
loop_
_entity_poly.entity_id
_entity_poly.type
_entity_poly.pdbx_seq_one_letter_code
_entity_poly.pdbx_strand_id
1 'polypeptide(L)'
;MKCLSVSQPYADLIVQGKKTIELRTWNTKYRGEFLVHAPSKIKKDACKRLGIDETKLRIGAIIGKVEIYDVKIYSSVSELKLDFKKHFATEEFLRHKYGFLLRKSVELRIPIPYKGSLGFFNVNLGTKVKKNDIELELFDEEHR
;
A
#
# COMPACT_ATOMS: atom_id res chain seq x y z
N MET A 1 2.95 -15.32 -0.74
CA MET A 1 3.22 -14.01 -0.12
C MET A 1 1.91 -13.27 0.15
N LYS A 2 1.83 -12.60 1.27
CA LYS A 2 0.68 -11.74 1.57
C LYS A 2 0.68 -10.51 0.68
N CYS A 3 -0.51 -10.08 0.27
CA CYS A 3 -0.70 -8.89 -0.56
C CYS A 3 -1.92 -8.12 -0.07
N LEU A 4 -1.90 -6.82 -0.26
CA LEU A 4 -3.03 -5.95 0.07
C LEU A 4 -3.28 -5.01 -1.12
N SER A 5 -4.54 -4.93 -1.55
CA SER A 5 -4.93 -3.96 -2.58
C SER A 5 -5.15 -2.60 -1.95
N VAL A 6 -4.48 -1.59 -2.48
CA VAL A 6 -4.58 -0.21 -2.02
C VAL A 6 -4.87 0.68 -3.22
N SER A 7 -5.97 1.42 -3.18
CA SER A 7 -6.36 2.30 -4.28
C SER A 7 -5.31 3.38 -4.53
N GLN A 8 -5.08 3.69 -5.82
CA GLN A 8 -4.24 4.82 -6.19
C GLN A 8 -4.95 6.15 -5.89
N PRO A 9 -4.25 7.19 -5.47
CA PRO A 9 -2.78 7.34 -5.45
C PRO A 9 -2.09 6.78 -4.20
N TYR A 10 -2.84 6.23 -3.28
CA TYR A 10 -2.30 5.78 -1.98
C TYR A 10 -1.29 4.65 -2.12
N ALA A 11 -1.48 3.74 -3.07
CA ALA A 11 -0.54 2.64 -3.29
C ALA A 11 0.86 3.16 -3.65
N ASP A 12 0.96 4.13 -4.57
CA ASP A 12 2.23 4.75 -4.91
C ASP A 12 2.86 5.46 -3.71
N LEU A 13 2.05 6.19 -2.94
CA LEU A 13 2.56 6.90 -1.75
C LEU A 13 3.12 5.94 -0.72
N ILE A 14 2.53 4.75 -0.57
CA ILE A 14 3.04 3.72 0.34
C ILE A 14 4.41 3.20 -0.14
N VAL A 15 4.49 2.76 -1.39
CA VAL A 15 5.74 2.17 -1.89
C VAL A 15 6.87 3.18 -2.03
N GLN A 16 6.54 4.46 -2.15
CA GLN A 16 7.51 5.55 -2.14
C GLN A 16 7.96 5.96 -0.73
N GLY A 17 7.33 5.40 0.32
CA GLY A 17 7.65 5.73 1.69
C GLY A 17 7.05 7.03 2.21
N LYS A 18 6.20 7.68 1.42
CA LYS A 18 5.55 8.94 1.82
C LYS A 18 4.36 8.71 2.73
N LYS A 19 3.54 7.70 2.42
CA LYS A 19 2.42 7.31 3.25
C LYS A 19 2.85 6.15 4.16
N THR A 20 2.84 6.40 5.47
CA THR A 20 3.34 5.44 6.47
C THR A 20 2.24 4.85 7.35
N ILE A 21 1.00 5.24 7.13
CA ILE A 21 -0.17 4.66 7.81
C ILE A 21 -1.25 4.38 6.77
N GLU A 22 -1.72 3.12 6.72
CA GLU A 22 -2.86 2.74 5.89
C GLU A 22 -4.07 2.55 6.78
N LEU A 23 -5.13 3.32 6.52
CA LEU A 23 -6.35 3.29 7.32
C LEU A 23 -7.33 2.24 6.80
N ARG A 24 -7.86 1.42 7.70
CA ARG A 24 -8.85 0.39 7.40
C ARG A 24 -9.96 0.37 8.44
N THR A 25 -11.11 -0.18 8.07
CA THR A 25 -12.25 -0.37 8.98
C THR A 25 -12.10 -1.63 9.83
N TRP A 26 -11.13 -2.48 9.52
CA TRP A 26 -10.89 -3.77 10.18
C TRP A 26 -9.47 -3.84 10.72
N ASN A 27 -9.29 -4.61 11.78
CA ASN A 27 -7.99 -4.84 12.41
C ASN A 27 -7.33 -6.09 11.81
N THR A 28 -6.04 -6.23 12.06
CA THR A 28 -5.30 -7.41 11.65
C THR A 28 -4.25 -7.78 12.69
N LYS A 29 -4.04 -9.08 12.86
CA LYS A 29 -2.95 -9.62 13.68
C LYS A 29 -1.68 -9.83 12.85
N TYR A 30 -1.78 -9.71 11.52
CA TYR A 30 -0.64 -9.93 10.65
C TYR A 30 0.44 -8.87 10.90
N ARG A 31 1.68 -9.34 11.03
CA ARG A 31 2.87 -8.49 11.08
C ARG A 31 3.89 -9.08 10.13
N GLY A 32 4.60 -8.21 9.42
CA GLY A 32 5.60 -8.62 8.44
C GLY A 32 5.44 -7.95 7.10
N GLU A 33 6.20 -8.40 6.13
CA GLU A 33 6.15 -7.85 4.78
C GLU A 33 4.89 -8.27 4.04
N PHE A 34 4.38 -7.38 3.20
CA PHE A 34 3.34 -7.70 2.25
C PHE A 34 3.55 -6.92 0.95
N LEU A 35 3.04 -7.49 -0.13
CA LEU A 35 3.06 -6.85 -1.44
C LEU A 35 1.92 -5.84 -1.53
N VAL A 36 2.19 -4.73 -2.20
CA VAL A 36 1.19 -3.68 -2.43
C VAL A 36 0.66 -3.82 -3.85
N HIS A 37 -0.62 -4.09 -3.97
CA HIS A 37 -1.33 -4.19 -5.24
C HIS A 37 -2.12 -2.90 -5.46
N ALA A 38 -2.01 -2.32 -6.66
CA ALA A 38 -2.78 -1.15 -7.07
C ALA A 38 -3.91 -1.62 -7.99
N PRO A 39 -5.18 -1.57 -7.53
CA PRO A 39 -6.32 -1.97 -8.40
C PRO A 39 -6.56 -0.94 -9.50
N SER A 40 -7.43 -1.29 -10.45
CA SER A 40 -7.71 -0.46 -11.63
C SER A 40 -8.41 0.85 -11.30
N LYS A 41 -9.15 0.89 -10.20
CA LYS A 41 -9.93 2.07 -9.82
C LYS A 41 -9.07 3.08 -9.07
N ILE A 42 -8.98 4.29 -9.62
CA ILE A 42 -8.20 5.39 -9.04
C ILE A 42 -9.11 6.33 -8.26
N LYS A 43 -8.66 6.79 -7.10
CA LYS A 43 -9.33 7.85 -6.32
C LYS A 43 -8.97 9.20 -6.93
N LYS A 44 -9.75 9.64 -7.92
CA LYS A 44 -9.46 10.87 -8.68
C LYS A 44 -9.45 12.11 -7.82
N ASP A 45 -10.36 12.21 -6.85
CA ASP A 45 -10.43 13.37 -5.96
C ASP A 45 -9.17 13.48 -5.09
N ALA A 46 -8.63 12.35 -4.65
CA ALA A 46 -7.38 12.32 -3.90
C ALA A 46 -6.20 12.77 -4.78
N CYS A 47 -6.17 12.36 -6.04
CA CYS A 47 -5.14 12.81 -6.99
C CYS A 47 -5.18 14.33 -7.14
N LYS A 48 -6.36 14.90 -7.33
CA LYS A 48 -6.55 16.36 -7.44
C LYS A 48 -6.05 17.07 -6.19
N ARG A 49 -6.50 16.61 -5.03
CA ARG A 49 -6.15 17.21 -3.74
C ARG A 49 -4.64 17.16 -3.47
N LEU A 50 -3.99 16.10 -3.88
CA LEU A 50 -2.56 15.89 -3.61
C LEU A 50 -1.66 16.36 -4.77
N GLY A 51 -2.24 16.86 -5.85
CA GLY A 51 -1.45 17.33 -6.99
C GLY A 51 -0.74 16.19 -7.74
N ILE A 52 -1.37 15.02 -7.82
CA ILE A 52 -0.81 13.84 -8.46
C ILE A 52 -1.46 13.64 -9.82
N ASP A 53 -0.63 13.44 -10.85
CA ASP A 53 -1.10 13.14 -12.21
C ASP A 53 -1.56 11.69 -12.28
N GLU A 54 -2.88 11.48 -12.38
CA GLU A 54 -3.46 10.14 -12.41
C GLU A 54 -3.03 9.31 -13.61
N THR A 55 -2.64 9.95 -14.71
CA THR A 55 -2.23 9.23 -15.92
C THR A 55 -0.90 8.52 -15.78
N LYS A 56 -0.11 8.90 -14.78
CA LYS A 56 1.21 8.30 -14.51
C LYS A 56 1.16 7.19 -13.48
N LEU A 57 -0.01 6.91 -12.91
CA LEU A 57 -0.15 5.89 -11.88
C LEU A 57 -0.25 4.49 -12.47
N ARG A 58 0.41 3.54 -11.82
CA ARG A 58 0.34 2.13 -12.20
C ARG A 58 -0.92 1.52 -11.62
N ILE A 59 -1.65 0.75 -12.40
CA ILE A 59 -2.89 0.10 -11.97
C ILE A 59 -2.94 -1.35 -12.45
N GLY A 60 -3.79 -2.16 -11.78
CA GLY A 60 -3.96 -3.58 -12.12
C GLY A 60 -2.70 -4.40 -11.90
N ALA A 61 -1.85 -4.01 -10.95
CA ALA A 61 -0.54 -4.63 -10.79
C ALA A 61 -0.05 -4.52 -9.34
N ILE A 62 0.85 -5.43 -9.00
CA ILE A 62 1.66 -5.34 -7.78
C ILE A 62 2.80 -4.36 -8.09
N ILE A 63 2.96 -3.34 -7.25
CA ILE A 63 3.89 -2.24 -7.52
C ILE A 63 5.00 -2.10 -6.49
N GLY A 64 4.96 -2.87 -5.41
CA GLY A 64 6.00 -2.78 -4.39
C GLY A 64 5.71 -3.66 -3.19
N LYS A 65 6.48 -3.45 -2.14
CA LYS A 65 6.29 -4.13 -0.85
C LYS A 65 6.52 -3.16 0.30
N VAL A 66 5.99 -3.52 1.47
CA VAL A 66 6.12 -2.75 2.69
C VAL A 66 5.95 -3.69 3.88
N GLU A 67 6.40 -3.29 5.05
CA GLU A 67 6.20 -4.07 6.28
C GLU A 67 5.17 -3.40 7.16
N ILE A 68 4.18 -4.17 7.63
CA ILE A 68 3.32 -3.76 8.73
C ILE A 68 3.98 -4.22 10.03
N TYR A 69 4.26 -3.26 10.94
CA TYR A 69 4.95 -3.59 12.18
C TYR A 69 4.06 -3.40 13.41
N ASP A 70 2.95 -2.68 13.28
CA ASP A 70 1.99 -2.49 14.36
C ASP A 70 0.68 -1.93 13.80
N VAL A 71 -0.34 -1.85 14.64
CA VAL A 71 -1.63 -1.22 14.31
C VAL A 71 -1.94 -0.19 15.39
N LYS A 72 -2.25 1.04 14.97
CA LYS A 72 -2.73 2.09 15.85
C LYS A 72 -4.25 2.12 15.78
N ILE A 73 -4.91 2.12 16.93
CA ILE A 73 -6.37 2.22 17.00
C ILE A 73 -6.71 3.67 17.34
N TYR A 74 -7.45 4.31 16.44
CA TYR A 74 -7.90 5.68 16.63
C TYR A 74 -9.21 5.71 17.39
N SER A 75 -9.28 6.50 18.45
CA SER A 75 -10.48 6.64 19.27
C SER A 75 -11.27 7.92 18.96
N SER A 76 -10.75 8.81 18.14
CA SER A 76 -11.43 10.05 17.77
C SER A 76 -11.01 10.57 16.42
N VAL A 77 -11.85 11.43 15.85
CA VAL A 77 -11.54 12.17 14.61
C VAL A 77 -10.31 13.07 14.82
N SER A 78 -10.19 13.66 16.01
CA SER A 78 -9.05 14.53 16.32
C SER A 78 -7.73 13.78 16.23
N GLU A 79 -7.66 12.55 16.72
CA GLU A 79 -6.47 11.71 16.59
C GLU A 79 -6.13 11.42 15.14
N LEU A 80 -7.15 11.09 14.32
CA LEU A 80 -6.96 10.86 12.90
C LEU A 80 -6.37 12.09 12.22
N LYS A 81 -6.88 13.26 12.51
CA LYS A 81 -6.40 14.52 11.91
C LYS A 81 -4.96 14.83 12.26
N LEU A 82 -4.50 14.47 13.45
CA LEU A 82 -3.11 14.67 13.86
C LEU A 82 -2.13 13.88 12.99
N ASP A 83 -2.56 12.74 12.46
CA ASP A 83 -1.71 11.88 11.64
C ASP A 83 -1.95 12.07 10.13
N PHE A 84 -2.57 13.18 9.73
CA PHE A 84 -2.87 13.43 8.32
C PHE A 84 -1.66 13.28 7.40
N LYS A 85 -0.50 13.79 7.80
CA LYS A 85 0.72 13.71 6.98
C LYS A 85 1.26 12.28 6.86
N LYS A 86 0.75 11.36 7.67
CA LYS A 86 1.15 9.95 7.64
C LYS A 86 0.19 9.10 6.83
N HIS A 87 -1.12 9.36 6.91
CA HIS A 87 -2.11 8.53 6.19
C HIS A 87 -2.67 9.20 4.92
N PHE A 88 -2.59 10.51 4.78
CA PHE A 88 -3.06 11.28 3.62
C PHE A 88 -4.56 11.15 3.33
N ALA A 89 -5.35 10.63 4.26
CA ALA A 89 -6.77 10.39 4.05
C ALA A 89 -7.60 11.66 4.23
N THR A 90 -8.75 11.70 3.56
CA THR A 90 -9.74 12.75 3.70
C THR A 90 -10.81 12.36 4.71
N GLU A 91 -11.81 13.23 4.90
CA GLU A 91 -12.92 13.00 5.83
C GLU A 91 -13.69 11.71 5.54
N GLU A 92 -13.72 11.23 4.29
CA GLU A 92 -14.36 9.96 3.95
C GLU A 92 -13.78 8.76 4.68
N PHE A 93 -12.52 8.87 5.14
CA PHE A 93 -11.83 7.81 5.88
C PHE A 93 -11.94 7.94 7.40
N LEU A 94 -12.68 8.92 7.91
CA LEU A 94 -12.79 9.16 9.35
C LEU A 94 -13.46 8.00 10.12
N ARG A 95 -14.11 7.08 9.41
CA ARG A 95 -14.67 5.85 10.00
C ARG A 95 -13.64 4.73 10.07
N HIS A 96 -12.50 4.89 9.42
CA HIS A 96 -11.44 3.90 9.37
C HIS A 96 -10.54 4.08 10.58
N LYS A 97 -10.84 3.39 11.66
CA LYS A 97 -10.17 3.60 12.95
C LYS A 97 -8.91 2.78 13.16
N TYR A 98 -8.58 1.87 12.25
CA TYR A 98 -7.38 1.05 12.36
C TYR A 98 -6.32 1.57 11.41
N GLY A 99 -5.20 2.03 11.96
CA GLY A 99 -4.08 2.51 11.18
C GLY A 99 -2.96 1.47 11.14
N PHE A 100 -2.73 0.87 9.99
CA PHE A 100 -1.62 -0.07 9.81
C PHE A 100 -0.33 0.74 9.71
N LEU A 101 0.56 0.57 10.69
CA LEU A 101 1.82 1.29 10.74
C LEU A 101 2.84 0.59 9.84
N LEU A 102 3.34 1.33 8.85
CA LEU A 102 4.14 0.81 7.75
C LEU A 102 5.57 1.33 7.80
N ARG A 103 6.52 0.45 7.39
CA ARG A 103 7.94 0.82 7.26
C ARG A 103 8.59 -0.05 6.19
N LYS A 104 9.85 0.27 5.85
CA LYS A 104 10.66 -0.49 4.89
C LYS A 104 9.97 -0.66 3.54
N SER A 105 9.40 0.44 3.05
CA SER A 105 8.76 0.46 1.74
C SER A 105 9.77 0.31 0.62
N VAL A 106 9.40 -0.45 -0.40
CA VAL A 106 10.21 -0.68 -1.59
C VAL A 106 9.32 -0.62 -2.81
N GLU A 107 9.73 0.12 -3.81
CA GLU A 107 9.04 0.20 -5.09
C GLU A 107 9.61 -0.86 -6.03
N LEU A 108 8.72 -1.64 -6.67
CA LEU A 108 9.13 -2.59 -7.71
C LEU A 108 9.61 -1.85 -8.94
N ARG A 109 10.75 -2.29 -9.49
CA ARG A 109 11.24 -1.76 -10.76
C ARG A 109 10.29 -2.10 -11.91
N ILE A 110 9.76 -3.32 -11.91
CA ILE A 110 8.83 -3.80 -12.94
C ILE A 110 7.53 -4.22 -12.26
N PRO A 111 6.41 -3.51 -12.51
CA PRO A 111 5.12 -3.91 -11.96
C PRO A 111 4.72 -5.30 -12.43
N ILE A 112 4.05 -6.06 -11.58
CA ILE A 112 3.58 -7.41 -11.89
C ILE A 112 2.07 -7.36 -12.08
N PRO A 113 1.54 -7.54 -13.31
CA PRO A 113 0.10 -7.59 -13.53
C PRO A 113 -0.53 -8.67 -12.65
N TYR A 114 -1.56 -8.29 -11.90
CA TYR A 114 -2.21 -9.21 -10.97
C TYR A 114 -3.60 -8.69 -10.62
N LYS A 115 -4.54 -9.62 -10.42
CA LYS A 115 -5.90 -9.29 -10.00
C LYS A 115 -5.95 -9.14 -8.49
N GLY A 116 -6.54 -8.04 -8.00
CA GLY A 116 -6.69 -7.80 -6.58
C GLY A 116 -7.78 -8.64 -5.94
N SER A 117 -7.82 -8.61 -4.62
CA SER A 117 -8.82 -9.27 -3.81
C SER A 117 -9.07 -8.45 -2.53
N LEU A 118 -10.05 -8.84 -1.75
CA LEU A 118 -10.39 -8.15 -0.50
C LEU A 118 -9.44 -8.52 0.63
N GLY A 119 -9.12 -7.57 1.49
CA GLY A 119 -8.26 -7.77 2.66
C GLY A 119 -6.87 -8.25 2.29
N PHE A 120 -6.19 -8.89 3.23
CA PHE A 120 -4.93 -9.57 2.92
C PHE A 120 -5.22 -10.87 2.19
N PHE A 121 -4.55 -11.06 1.06
CA PHE A 121 -4.71 -12.26 0.25
C PHE A 121 -3.35 -12.83 -0.13
N ASN A 122 -3.33 -14.12 -0.46
CA ASN A 122 -2.10 -14.77 -0.86
C ASN A 122 -1.90 -14.65 -2.37
N VAL A 123 -0.67 -14.30 -2.75
CA VAL A 123 -0.29 -14.17 -4.15
C VAL A 123 0.50 -15.39 -4.56
N ASN A 124 0.10 -16.00 -5.68
CA ASN A 124 0.82 -17.06 -6.32
C ASN A 124 1.36 -16.55 -7.66
N LEU A 125 2.67 -16.32 -7.71
CA LEU A 125 3.33 -15.80 -8.90
C LEU A 125 3.74 -16.90 -9.89
N GLY A 126 3.32 -18.15 -9.62
CA GLY A 126 3.63 -19.29 -10.46
C GLY A 126 5.01 -19.90 -10.19
N THR A 127 5.33 -20.96 -10.92
CA THR A 127 6.58 -21.71 -10.73
C THR A 127 7.80 -21.02 -11.34
N LYS A 128 7.58 -20.03 -12.21
CA LYS A 128 8.65 -19.34 -12.93
C LYS A 128 9.32 -18.23 -12.11
N VAL A 129 8.63 -17.72 -11.08
CA VAL A 129 9.15 -16.62 -10.26
C VAL A 129 9.14 -17.08 -8.81
N LYS A 130 10.32 -17.29 -8.26
CA LYS A 130 10.49 -17.65 -6.84
C LYS A 130 10.62 -16.36 -6.03
N LYS A 131 10.33 -16.47 -4.72
CA LYS A 131 10.45 -15.33 -3.82
C LYS A 131 11.84 -14.67 -3.91
N ASN A 132 12.90 -15.47 -3.92
CA ASN A 132 14.26 -14.95 -4.02
C ASN A 132 14.51 -14.23 -5.35
N ASP A 133 13.93 -14.72 -6.44
CA ASP A 133 14.07 -14.10 -7.74
C ASP A 133 13.43 -12.71 -7.75
N ILE A 134 12.25 -12.57 -7.12
CA ILE A 134 11.58 -11.28 -6.98
C ILE A 134 12.48 -10.32 -6.21
N GLU A 135 13.02 -10.75 -5.08
CA GLU A 135 13.86 -9.91 -4.24
C GLU A 135 15.17 -9.53 -4.92
N LEU A 136 15.78 -10.45 -5.67
CA LEU A 136 17.05 -10.21 -6.34
C LEU A 136 16.89 -9.45 -7.66
N GLU A 137 15.85 -9.75 -8.43
CA GLU A 137 15.68 -9.18 -9.78
C GLU A 137 14.83 -7.91 -9.82
N LEU A 138 13.82 -7.83 -8.96
CA LEU A 138 12.84 -6.74 -9.00
C LEU A 138 13.08 -5.67 -7.96
N PHE A 139 13.72 -6.01 -6.85
CA PHE A 139 13.99 -5.09 -5.75
C PHE A 139 15.48 -4.76 -5.56
N ASP A 140 16.35 -5.26 -6.40
CA ASP A 140 17.81 -5.09 -6.24
C ASP A 140 18.27 -3.64 -6.35
N GLU A 141 17.50 -2.80 -7.01
CA GLU A 141 17.80 -1.39 -7.19
C GLU A 141 18.02 -0.66 -5.86
N GLU A 142 17.30 -1.04 -4.84
CA GLU A 142 17.40 -0.40 -3.52
C GLU A 142 18.72 -0.68 -2.82
N HIS A 143 19.42 -1.71 -3.24
CA HIS A 143 20.68 -2.14 -2.63
C HIS A 143 21.92 -1.54 -3.31
N ARG A 144 21.68 -0.71 -4.29
CA ARG A 144 22.78 -0.08 -5.05
C ARG A 144 23.06 1.37 -4.62
#